data_f884bf5a3534b0726dbb6c0edae693c2
#
_entry.id   f884bf5a3534b0726dbb6c0edae693c2
#
_cell.length_a   1.000
_cell.length_b   1.000
_cell.length_c   1.000
_cell.angle_alpha   90.00
_cell.angle_beta   90.00
_cell.angle_gamma   90.00
#
_symmetry.space_group_name_H-M   'P 1'
#
loop_
_entity.id
_entity.type
_entity.pdbx_description
1 polymer ?
#
loop_
_entity_poly.entity_id
_entity_poly.type
_entity_poly.pdbx_seq_one_letter_code
_entity_poly.pdbx_strand_id
1 'polypeptide(L)'
;SLHDALPILHCPTPMWYGEGDDMWFIDGEKVPSLIGTGTEDFFNTAWCPKEAFSHPYFGYPRVNNDIGWLGRTHVYRFFIEDPIFFEKSLKGTIEHGSNNNLTLDLSTVAYWYQDSAVALPEAPTKAQRAPKPFINHVDIHRWRDAWRKSKGNKATLWGNE
;
A
#
# COMPACT_ATOMS: atom_id res chain seq x y z
N SER A 1 -21.12 2.83 5.98
CA SER A 1 -20.50 2.02 4.91
C SER A 1 -19.26 2.71 4.33
N LEU A 2 -18.24 1.93 3.99
CA LEU A 2 -17.06 2.38 3.27
C LEU A 2 -17.39 2.53 1.78
N HIS A 3 -16.96 3.65 1.17
CA HIS A 3 -17.21 3.94 -0.24
C HIS A 3 -15.95 4.10 -1.08
N ASP A 4 -14.84 4.51 -0.50
CA ASP A 4 -13.64 4.80 -1.29
C ASP A 4 -12.38 4.35 -0.56
N ALA A 5 -11.41 3.85 -1.32
CA ALA A 5 -10.05 3.59 -0.88
C ALA A 5 -9.05 4.15 -1.91
N LEU A 6 -8.19 5.06 -1.47
CA LEU A 6 -7.22 5.76 -2.32
C LEU A 6 -5.81 5.71 -1.70
N PRO A 7 -5.13 4.59 -1.75
CA PRO A 7 -3.75 4.52 -1.28
C PRO A 7 -2.73 5.05 -2.28
N ILE A 8 -1.67 5.62 -1.73
CA ILE A 8 -0.43 5.94 -2.43
C ILE A 8 0.65 5.09 -1.78
N LEU A 9 1.24 4.21 -2.56
CA LEU A 9 2.30 3.33 -2.11
C LEU A 9 3.65 3.85 -2.59
N HIS A 10 4.62 3.87 -1.71
CA HIS A 10 6.01 4.14 -2.06
C HIS A 10 6.85 2.94 -1.67
N CYS A 11 7.26 2.16 -2.65
CA CYS A 11 8.08 0.98 -2.47
C CYS A 11 9.56 1.35 -2.55
N PRO A 12 10.31 1.22 -1.43
CA PRO A 12 11.74 1.54 -1.40
C PRO A 12 12.62 0.39 -1.88
N THR A 13 12.04 -0.76 -2.19
CA THR A 13 12.76 -1.96 -2.63
C THR A 13 12.34 -2.38 -4.03
N PRO A 14 13.23 -2.94 -4.85
CA PRO A 14 12.90 -3.39 -6.19
C PRO A 14 12.23 -4.78 -6.18
N MET A 15 11.16 -4.90 -5.40
CA MET A 15 10.39 -6.14 -5.26
C MET A 15 8.90 -5.84 -5.42
N TRP A 16 8.17 -6.80 -6.00
CA TRP A 16 6.73 -6.71 -6.07
C TRP A 16 6.12 -6.79 -4.66
N TYR A 17 5.27 -5.85 -4.33
CA TYR A 17 4.68 -5.67 -3.00
C TYR A 17 3.24 -6.18 -2.90
N GLY A 18 2.59 -6.50 -4.02
CA GLY A 18 1.15 -6.66 -4.10
C GLY A 18 0.62 -8.05 -3.78
N GLU A 19 1.46 -8.99 -3.35
CA GLU A 19 1.02 -10.35 -2.99
C GLU A 19 0.36 -10.45 -1.61
N GLY A 20 0.25 -9.33 -0.89
CA GLY A 20 -0.34 -9.32 0.45
C GLY A 20 -1.85 -9.14 0.41
N ASP A 21 -2.55 -9.88 1.24
CA ASP A 21 -3.99 -9.91 1.33
C ASP A 21 -4.56 -8.62 1.92
N ASP A 22 -5.67 -8.15 1.39
CA ASP A 22 -6.53 -7.21 2.09
C ASP A 22 -7.48 -7.97 3.03
N MET A 23 -7.70 -7.43 4.21
CA MET A 23 -8.55 -8.04 5.24
C MET A 23 -9.47 -7.01 5.86
N TRP A 24 -10.75 -7.35 5.99
CA TRP A 24 -11.79 -6.46 6.49
C TRP A 24 -12.49 -7.08 7.70
N PHE A 25 -12.34 -6.41 8.83
CA PHE A 25 -12.93 -6.79 10.10
C PHE A 25 -14.12 -5.87 10.37
N ILE A 26 -15.29 -6.45 10.43
CA ILE A 26 -16.57 -5.73 10.60
C ILE A 26 -16.99 -5.82 12.06
N ASP A 27 -17.40 -4.70 12.63
CA ASP A 27 -18.04 -4.60 13.95
C ASP A 27 -17.27 -5.28 15.11
N GLY A 28 -15.95 -5.24 15.04
CA GLY A 28 -15.07 -5.76 16.09
C GLY A 28 -14.74 -7.25 15.98
N GLU A 29 -14.96 -7.85 14.84
CA GLU A 29 -14.58 -9.23 14.56
C GLU A 29 -13.11 -9.51 14.86
N LYS A 30 -12.80 -10.74 15.28
CA LYS A 30 -11.43 -11.22 15.49
C LYS A 30 -10.84 -11.89 14.26
N VAL A 31 -11.71 -12.40 13.39
CA VAL A 31 -11.36 -13.00 12.10
C VAL A 31 -12.03 -12.15 11.04
N PRO A 32 -11.35 -11.78 9.96
CA PRO A 32 -11.95 -10.91 8.95
C PRO A 32 -13.08 -11.61 8.21
N SER A 33 -14.19 -10.91 7.98
CA SER A 33 -15.30 -11.39 7.16
C SER A 33 -14.97 -11.41 5.67
N LEU A 34 -14.11 -10.49 5.22
CA LEU A 34 -13.66 -10.42 3.83
C LEU A 34 -12.14 -10.52 3.82
N ILE A 35 -11.64 -11.39 2.96
CA ILE A 35 -10.21 -11.61 2.73
C ILE A 35 -10.00 -11.58 1.22
N GLY A 36 -9.09 -10.73 0.77
CA GLY A 36 -8.66 -10.68 -0.62
C GLY A 36 -7.46 -11.59 -0.89
N THR A 37 -6.84 -11.40 -2.03
CA THR A 37 -5.75 -12.24 -2.54
C THR A 37 -4.53 -11.43 -2.97
N GLY A 38 -4.59 -10.12 -2.92
CA GLY A 38 -3.48 -9.25 -3.27
C GLY A 38 -3.88 -7.80 -3.47
N THR A 39 -2.92 -6.90 -3.36
CA THR A 39 -3.15 -5.47 -3.60
C THR A 39 -3.65 -5.21 -5.03
N GLU A 40 -3.07 -5.84 -6.04
CA GLU A 40 -3.53 -5.67 -7.41
C GLU A 40 -4.96 -6.17 -7.60
N ASP A 41 -5.30 -7.32 -7.01
CA ASP A 41 -6.63 -7.90 -7.10
C ASP A 41 -7.67 -7.00 -6.42
N PHE A 42 -7.34 -6.47 -5.24
CA PHE A 42 -8.20 -5.53 -4.53
C PHE A 42 -8.52 -4.29 -5.37
N PHE A 43 -7.56 -3.78 -6.16
CA PHE A 43 -7.76 -2.64 -7.04
C PHE A 43 -8.17 -3.03 -8.48
N ASN A 44 -8.75 -4.24 -8.64
CA ASN A 44 -9.35 -4.75 -9.88
C ASN A 44 -8.38 -4.83 -11.06
N THR A 45 -7.18 -5.30 -10.80
CA THR A 45 -6.19 -5.66 -11.82
C THR A 45 -5.58 -7.01 -11.49
N ALA A 46 -4.60 -7.45 -12.23
CA ALA A 46 -3.90 -8.71 -12.01
C ALA A 46 -2.50 -8.68 -12.65
N TRP A 47 -1.66 -9.62 -12.24
CA TRP A 47 -0.35 -9.85 -12.86
C TRP A 47 0.57 -8.63 -12.82
N CYS A 48 0.60 -7.94 -11.69
CA CYS A 48 1.47 -6.79 -11.45
C CYS A 48 1.31 -5.73 -12.56
N PRO A 49 0.35 -4.83 -12.48
CA PRO A 49 0.04 -3.88 -13.55
C PRO A 49 1.26 -3.04 -13.94
N LYS A 50 1.53 -2.97 -15.24
CA LYS A 50 2.71 -2.28 -15.80
C LYS A 50 2.38 -0.96 -16.44
N GLU A 51 1.12 -0.69 -16.70
CA GLU A 51 0.65 0.51 -17.37
C GLU A 51 -0.36 1.24 -16.51
N ALA A 52 -0.30 2.57 -16.55
CA ALA A 52 -1.28 3.39 -15.88
C ALA A 52 -2.63 3.32 -16.60
N PHE A 53 -3.71 3.22 -15.84
CA PHE A 53 -5.07 3.26 -16.37
C PHE A 53 -6.02 3.91 -15.36
N SER A 54 -7.18 4.32 -15.85
CA SER A 54 -8.25 4.88 -15.03
C SER A 54 -9.61 4.47 -15.57
N HIS A 55 -10.43 3.93 -14.69
CA HIS A 55 -11.84 3.64 -14.92
C HIS A 55 -12.72 4.44 -13.96
N PRO A 56 -14.03 4.54 -14.15
CA PRO A 56 -14.91 5.30 -13.26
C PRO A 56 -14.82 4.89 -11.79
N TYR A 57 -14.62 3.61 -11.48
CA TYR A 57 -14.70 3.08 -10.11
C TYR A 57 -13.36 2.56 -9.57
N PHE A 58 -12.35 2.38 -10.40
CA PHE A 58 -11.03 1.91 -9.99
C PHE A 58 -9.95 2.29 -10.98
N GLY A 59 -8.71 2.29 -10.55
CA GLY A 59 -7.59 2.53 -11.44
C GLY A 59 -6.24 2.61 -10.76
N TYR A 60 -5.24 2.63 -11.62
CA TYR A 60 -3.83 2.86 -11.33
C TYR A 60 -3.36 4.10 -12.10
N PRO A 61 -3.71 5.31 -11.67
CA PRO A 61 -3.32 6.54 -12.39
C PRO A 61 -1.81 6.76 -12.42
N ARG A 62 -1.07 6.04 -11.59
CA ARG A 62 0.39 6.00 -11.62
C ARG A 62 0.86 4.60 -11.27
N VAL A 63 1.64 4.03 -12.18
CA VAL A 63 2.42 2.81 -11.95
C VAL A 63 3.89 3.16 -12.09
N ASN A 64 4.69 2.78 -11.11
CA ASN A 64 6.12 2.83 -11.24
C ASN A 64 6.63 1.39 -11.37
N ASN A 65 7.04 1.04 -12.56
CA ASN A 65 7.57 -0.26 -12.95
C ASN A 65 9.06 -0.16 -13.36
N ASP A 66 9.73 0.88 -12.90
CA ASP A 66 11.19 0.97 -13.00
C ASP A 66 11.80 -0.28 -12.33
N ILE A 67 12.99 -0.45 -12.10
CA ILE A 67 13.59 -1.67 -11.57
C ILE A 67 12.69 -2.30 -10.49
N GLY A 68 11.96 -3.39 -10.85
CA GLY A 68 11.22 -4.24 -9.93
C GLY A 68 10.22 -3.51 -9.02
N TRP A 69 9.39 -2.59 -9.56
CA TRP A 69 8.35 -1.87 -8.79
C TRP A 69 8.88 -0.83 -7.78
N LEU A 70 10.15 -0.48 -7.89
CA LEU A 70 10.72 0.60 -7.10
C LEU A 70 9.99 1.91 -7.36
N GLY A 71 9.59 2.63 -6.31
CA GLY A 71 9.03 3.98 -6.41
C GLY A 71 7.56 4.07 -6.04
N ARG A 72 6.80 4.94 -6.72
CA ARG A 72 5.45 5.30 -6.30
C ARG A 72 4.40 4.74 -7.22
N THR A 73 3.40 4.14 -6.61
CA THR A 73 2.16 3.69 -7.27
C THR A 73 0.99 4.40 -6.61
N HIS A 74 0.07 4.89 -7.41
CA HIS A 74 -1.20 5.43 -6.94
C HIS A 74 -2.31 4.53 -7.44
N VAL A 75 -3.24 4.21 -6.56
CA VAL A 75 -4.38 3.35 -6.86
C VAL A 75 -5.64 3.93 -6.24
N TYR A 76 -6.80 3.55 -6.76
CA TYR A 76 -8.09 3.90 -6.16
C TYR A 76 -9.15 2.85 -6.47
N ARG A 77 -10.10 2.70 -5.56
CA ARG A 77 -11.32 1.93 -5.74
C ARG A 77 -12.49 2.63 -5.06
N PHE A 78 -13.58 2.79 -5.80
CA PHE A 78 -14.84 3.32 -5.32
C PHE A 78 -15.86 2.19 -5.21
N PHE A 79 -16.36 1.96 -4.00
CA PHE A 79 -17.35 0.94 -3.68
C PHE A 79 -18.78 1.50 -3.85
N ILE A 80 -19.16 1.87 -5.05
CA ILE A 80 -20.48 2.47 -5.33
C ILE A 80 -21.56 1.41 -5.35
N GLU A 81 -21.31 0.31 -6.07
CA GLU A 81 -22.26 -0.78 -6.25
C GLU A 81 -22.16 -1.83 -5.14
N ASP A 82 -21.01 -1.95 -4.49
CA ASP A 82 -20.65 -2.99 -3.52
C ASP A 82 -20.06 -2.43 -2.21
N PRO A 83 -20.72 -1.46 -1.54
CA PRO A 83 -20.17 -0.85 -0.33
C PRO A 83 -20.00 -1.87 0.80
N ILE A 84 -18.93 -1.70 1.59
CA ILE A 84 -18.74 -2.53 2.78
C ILE A 84 -19.54 -1.94 3.94
N PHE A 85 -20.57 -2.65 4.36
CA PHE A 85 -21.46 -2.23 5.43
C PHE A 85 -20.88 -2.59 6.81
N PHE A 86 -21.09 -1.72 7.76
CA PHE A 86 -20.79 -1.93 9.17
C PHE A 86 -21.79 -1.14 10.04
N GLU A 87 -22.03 -1.61 11.26
CA GLU A 87 -22.92 -0.94 12.22
C GLU A 87 -22.15 -0.13 13.28
N LYS A 88 -21.00 -0.64 13.71
CA LYS A 88 -20.21 -0.05 14.81
C LYS A 88 -18.83 0.38 14.38
N SER A 89 -18.13 -0.47 13.66
CA SER A 89 -16.75 -0.21 13.28
C SER A 89 -16.33 -0.99 12.04
N LEU A 90 -15.37 -0.44 11.30
CA LEU A 90 -14.73 -1.12 10.21
C LEU A 90 -13.21 -0.97 10.36
N LYS A 91 -12.49 -2.08 10.27
CA LYS A 91 -11.03 -2.09 10.21
C LYS A 91 -10.61 -2.79 8.93
N GLY A 92 -9.99 -2.03 8.03
CA GLY A 92 -9.32 -2.57 6.85
C GLY A 92 -7.81 -2.64 7.07
N THR A 93 -7.19 -3.72 6.64
CA THR A 93 -5.74 -3.89 6.60
C THR A 93 -5.33 -4.42 5.23
N ILE A 94 -4.12 -4.13 4.82
CA ILE A 94 -3.51 -4.69 3.64
C ILE A 94 -2.07 -5.08 3.98
N GLU A 95 -1.68 -6.28 3.61
CA GLU A 95 -0.32 -6.75 3.80
C GLU A 95 0.63 -6.16 2.78
N HIS A 96 1.89 -6.07 3.11
CA HIS A 96 2.95 -5.58 2.23
C HIS A 96 3.86 -6.73 1.79
N GLY A 97 3.66 -7.23 0.58
CA GLY A 97 4.24 -8.50 0.12
C GLY A 97 3.61 -9.71 0.80
N SER A 98 3.98 -10.89 0.39
CA SER A 98 3.52 -12.14 1.03
C SER A 98 3.86 -12.15 2.51
N ASN A 99 2.91 -12.49 3.35
CA ASN A 99 3.08 -12.55 4.80
C ASN A 99 3.61 -11.24 5.42
N ASN A 100 3.28 -10.09 4.84
CA ASN A 100 3.65 -8.78 5.35
C ASN A 100 5.15 -8.56 5.53
N ASN A 101 5.96 -9.09 4.63
CA ASN A 101 7.43 -9.14 4.73
C ASN A 101 8.17 -7.94 4.12
N LEU A 102 7.45 -7.00 3.49
CA LEU A 102 8.05 -5.81 2.90
C LEU A 102 7.72 -4.55 3.70
N THR A 103 8.63 -3.60 3.67
CA THR A 103 8.41 -2.27 4.24
C THR A 103 8.04 -1.29 3.14
N LEU A 104 6.89 -0.64 3.28
CA LEU A 104 6.39 0.40 2.38
C LEU A 104 6.12 1.70 3.14
N ASP A 105 6.21 2.83 2.45
CA ASP A 105 5.53 4.05 2.85
C ASP A 105 4.14 4.03 2.23
N LEU A 106 3.11 3.95 3.06
CA LEU A 106 1.72 3.89 2.63
C LEU A 106 0.96 5.11 3.13
N SER A 107 0.28 5.80 2.23
CA SER A 107 -0.66 6.86 2.56
C SER A 107 -2.02 6.48 2.01
N THR A 108 -3.05 6.55 2.83
CA THR A 108 -4.41 6.20 2.44
C THR A 108 -5.38 7.30 2.76
N VAL A 109 -6.44 7.40 1.95
CA VAL A 109 -7.64 8.17 2.26
C VAL A 109 -8.82 7.22 2.10
N ALA A 110 -9.69 7.19 3.10
CA ALA A 110 -10.93 6.44 3.07
C ALA A 110 -12.12 7.39 3.27
N TYR A 111 -13.18 7.18 2.51
CA TYR A 111 -14.44 7.91 2.67
C TYR A 111 -15.54 6.93 3.05
N TRP A 112 -16.39 7.32 3.99
CA TRP A 112 -17.49 6.49 4.44
C TRP A 112 -18.70 7.36 4.85
N TYR A 113 -19.86 6.75 4.87
CA TYR A 113 -21.08 7.35 5.44
C TYR A 113 -21.36 6.79 6.82
N GLN A 114 -21.81 7.65 7.72
CA GLN A 114 -22.21 7.29 9.09
C GLN A 114 -23.36 8.17 9.56
N ASP A 115 -24.09 7.69 10.55
CA ASP A 115 -25.32 8.34 11.04
C ASP A 115 -25.04 9.53 11.96
N SER A 116 -23.90 9.54 12.62
CA SER A 116 -23.53 10.58 13.57
C SER A 116 -22.06 11.00 13.41
N ALA A 117 -21.78 12.26 13.71
CA ALA A 117 -20.42 12.74 13.71
C ALA A 117 -19.60 12.06 14.82
N VAL A 118 -18.42 11.58 14.47
CA VAL A 118 -17.44 11.06 15.42
C VAL A 118 -16.17 11.89 15.35
N ALA A 119 -15.44 11.92 16.46
CA ALA A 119 -14.12 12.54 16.46
C ALA A 119 -13.18 11.73 15.54
N LEU A 120 -12.63 12.41 14.57
CA LEU A 120 -11.61 11.82 13.70
C LEU A 120 -10.23 11.93 14.37
N PRO A 121 -9.30 11.03 14.04
CA PRO A 121 -7.90 11.21 14.40
C PRO A 121 -7.37 12.56 13.91
N GLU A 122 -6.43 13.14 14.63
CA GLU A 122 -5.78 14.36 14.19
C GLU A 122 -5.13 14.15 12.83
N ALA A 123 -5.37 15.10 11.91
CA ALA A 123 -4.80 15.01 10.58
C ALA A 123 -3.27 15.11 10.65
N PRO A 124 -2.54 14.33 9.84
CA PRO A 124 -1.09 14.42 9.78
C PRO A 124 -0.63 15.87 9.50
N THR A 125 0.42 16.30 10.16
CA THR A 125 1.02 17.63 9.96
C THR A 125 1.51 17.80 8.51
N LYS A 126 1.72 19.06 8.10
CA LYS A 126 2.27 19.35 6.77
C LYS A 126 3.62 18.62 6.53
N ALA A 127 4.47 18.53 7.56
CA ALA A 127 5.74 17.82 7.47
C ALA A 127 5.58 16.30 7.26
N GLN A 128 4.64 15.68 7.95
CA GLN A 128 4.31 14.26 7.78
C GLN A 128 3.69 13.94 6.41
N ARG A 129 2.97 14.91 5.83
CA ARG A 129 2.37 14.79 4.49
C ARG A 129 3.30 15.20 3.36
N ALA A 130 4.52 15.67 3.67
CA ALA A 130 5.48 16.05 2.64
C ALA A 130 5.85 14.84 1.77
N PRO A 131 5.90 14.99 0.44
CA PRO A 131 6.30 13.89 -0.42
C PRO A 131 7.71 13.39 -0.06
N LYS A 132 7.87 12.10 0.09
CA LYS A 132 9.18 11.48 0.27
C LYS A 132 10.03 11.71 -0.99
N PRO A 133 11.35 11.80 -0.89
CA PRO A 133 12.24 11.88 -2.06
C PRO A 133 12.01 10.71 -3.00
N PHE A 134 12.24 10.93 -4.29
CA PHE A 134 12.31 9.82 -5.23
C PHE A 134 13.49 8.93 -4.91
N ILE A 135 13.25 7.63 -4.88
CA ILE A 135 14.27 6.61 -4.73
C ILE A 135 14.61 6.10 -6.12
N ASN A 136 15.87 6.01 -6.44
CA ASN A 136 16.37 5.41 -7.67
C ASN A 136 17.36 4.28 -7.35
N HIS A 137 17.77 3.53 -8.37
CA HIS A 137 18.69 2.42 -8.19
C HIS A 137 20.05 2.80 -7.59
N VAL A 138 20.50 4.03 -7.82
CA VAL A 138 21.75 4.56 -7.22
C VAL A 138 21.61 4.70 -5.69
N ASP A 139 20.45 5.14 -5.22
CA ASP A 139 20.17 5.23 -3.80
C ASP A 139 20.21 3.86 -3.13
N ILE A 140 19.66 2.84 -3.78
CA ILE A 140 19.69 1.46 -3.28
C ILE A 140 21.13 0.96 -3.17
N HIS A 141 21.94 1.17 -4.19
CA HIS A 141 23.34 0.79 -4.15
C HIS A 141 24.11 1.51 -3.05
N ARG A 142 23.86 2.81 -2.87
CA ARG A 142 24.46 3.60 -1.80
C ARG A 142 24.06 3.09 -0.40
N TRP A 143 22.79 2.78 -0.18
CA TRP A 143 22.33 2.24 1.09
C TRP A 143 22.86 0.84 1.37
N ARG A 144 22.90 0.01 0.35
CA ARG A 144 23.51 -1.31 0.43
C ARG A 144 24.99 -1.25 0.81
N ASP A 145 25.72 -0.34 0.19
CA ASP A 145 27.14 -0.12 0.51
C ASP A 145 27.31 0.42 1.94
N ALA A 146 26.52 1.40 2.35
CA ALA A 146 26.52 1.92 3.70
C ALA A 146 26.21 0.84 4.75
N TRP A 147 25.21 -0.02 4.47
CA TRP A 147 24.88 -1.14 5.33
C TRP A 147 26.01 -2.16 5.44
N ARG A 148 26.63 -2.53 4.33
CA ARG A 148 27.80 -3.42 4.32
C ARG A 148 28.96 -2.85 5.16
N LYS A 149 29.23 -1.58 5.00
CA LYS A 149 30.26 -0.88 5.80
C LYS A 149 29.93 -0.93 7.29
N SER A 150 28.69 -0.71 7.66
CA SER A 150 28.26 -0.81 9.07
C SER A 150 28.43 -2.21 9.66
N LYS A 151 28.47 -3.26 8.82
CA LYS A 151 28.69 -4.65 9.19
C LYS A 151 30.14 -5.13 8.95
N GLY A 152 31.07 -4.20 8.81
CA GLY A 152 32.49 -4.52 8.60
C GLY A 152 32.84 -4.99 7.19
N ASN A 153 32.14 -4.49 6.18
CA ASN A 153 32.37 -4.80 4.76
C ASN A 153 32.28 -6.31 4.40
N LYS A 154 31.51 -7.07 5.13
CA LYS A 154 31.31 -8.48 4.79
C LYS A 154 30.51 -8.58 3.47
N ALA A 155 31.22 -8.88 2.39
CA ALA A 155 30.68 -8.93 1.04
C ALA A 155 29.59 -10.00 0.83
N THR A 156 29.57 -11.00 1.70
CA THR A 156 28.56 -12.07 1.69
C THR A 156 27.21 -11.67 2.31
N LEU A 157 27.14 -10.50 2.94
CA LEU A 157 25.89 -10.01 3.50
C LEU A 157 25.10 -9.25 2.44
N TRP A 158 23.81 -9.43 2.44
CA TRP A 158 22.78 -8.81 1.62
C TRP A 158 23.08 -8.72 0.11
N GLY A 159 22.29 -9.41 -0.66
CA GLY A 159 22.28 -9.36 -2.12
C GLY A 159 23.30 -10.24 -2.81
N ASN A 160 23.81 -11.22 -2.11
CA ASN A 160 24.59 -12.34 -2.65
C ASN A 160 23.97 -13.68 -2.23
N GLU A 161 22.71 -13.64 -1.76
CA GLU A 161 21.93 -14.84 -1.42
C GLU A 161 21.12 -15.29 -2.64
#